data_87fe1dea1b9f7f3d229bbf4d6c350b53
#
_entry.id   87fe1dea1b9f7f3d229bbf4d6c350b53
#
_cell.length_a   1.000
_cell.length_b   1.000
_cell.length_c   1.000
_cell.angle_alpha   90.00
_cell.angle_beta   90.00
_cell.angle_gamma   90.00
#
_symmetry.space_group_name_H-M   'P 1'
#
loop_
_entity.id
_entity.type
_entity.pdbx_description
1 polymer ?
#
loop_
_entity_poly.entity_id
_entity_poly.type
_entity_poly.pdbx_seq_one_letter_code
_entity_poly.pdbx_strand_id
1 'polypeptide(L)'
;MQRKVYKHASPFVLESNATLDSIEICYHQSGTYSPDKRVIWICHALTANSNPQEWWSGLVGPGKLFDPEKYHIICANMLGSCYGSTGPASKGVNGKPHLLEFPDVTVRDTVAAHNLLREHLGIEQIELIIGGSIGGFQALEWSIMYSKVVKNLVLIGCNAAVSPWGAAFNESQRMALLADPSFREQRDINGGKAGLETARSIALLSYRSYEGYGKSQGEDNNNFIFASKACSYQRHQGEKLSKRFDAYSYYTLTKSVDSHNVARGRGSIERALLSVEASTLVIGIDTDNLFPLEEQIFLSRKIKGARLAIIKSLYGHDGFLLEWEQTESIIRNNFQLFNNN
;
A
#
# COMPACT_ATOMS: atom_id res chain seq x y z
N MET A 1 -15.43 -9.47 6.16
CA MET A 1 -15.44 -9.29 4.69
C MET A 1 -15.27 -10.65 3.99
N GLN A 2 -15.78 -10.79 2.75
CA GLN A 2 -15.72 -12.03 1.96
C GLN A 2 -14.54 -12.00 1.00
N ARG A 3 -13.67 -13.03 1.06
CA ARG A 3 -12.57 -13.21 0.11
C ARG A 3 -13.11 -13.75 -1.22
N LYS A 4 -12.70 -13.14 -2.31
CA LYS A 4 -13.04 -13.57 -3.69
C LYS A 4 -11.81 -13.44 -4.60
N VAL A 5 -11.91 -14.05 -5.79
CA VAL A 5 -10.91 -13.94 -6.84
C VAL A 5 -11.61 -13.57 -8.14
N TYR A 6 -11.17 -12.50 -8.77
CA TYR A 6 -11.53 -12.15 -10.14
C TYR A 6 -10.45 -12.67 -11.07
N LYS A 7 -10.85 -13.29 -12.16
CA LYS A 7 -9.96 -13.78 -13.22
C LYS A 7 -10.22 -13.05 -14.52
N HIS A 8 -9.19 -12.39 -15.03
CA HIS A 8 -9.15 -11.82 -16.35
C HIS A 8 -8.41 -12.78 -17.27
N ALA A 9 -9.13 -13.45 -18.15
CA ALA A 9 -8.59 -14.54 -18.98
C ALA A 9 -7.88 -14.06 -20.26
N SER A 10 -7.93 -12.75 -20.55
CA SER A 10 -7.24 -12.16 -21.70
C SER A 10 -5.84 -11.67 -21.32
N PRO A 11 -4.92 -11.57 -22.30
CA PRO A 11 -3.60 -11.00 -22.07
C PRO A 11 -3.68 -9.60 -21.43
N PHE A 12 -2.84 -9.37 -20.39
CA PHE A 12 -2.72 -8.10 -19.70
C PHE A 12 -1.33 -7.50 -19.99
N VAL A 13 -1.31 -6.38 -20.73
CA VAL A 13 -0.08 -5.69 -21.10
C VAL A 13 0.31 -4.74 -19.97
N LEU A 14 1.54 -4.89 -19.47
CA LEU A 14 2.12 -4.06 -18.44
C LEU A 14 2.70 -2.76 -19.01
N GLU A 15 2.89 -1.76 -18.16
CA GLU A 15 3.54 -0.48 -18.52
C GLU A 15 4.97 -0.69 -19.07
N SER A 16 5.62 -1.78 -18.67
CA SER A 16 6.93 -2.22 -19.21
C SER A 16 6.88 -2.84 -20.62
N ASN A 17 5.69 -2.98 -21.23
CA ASN A 17 5.39 -3.75 -22.45
C ASN A 17 5.55 -5.27 -22.30
N ALA A 18 5.85 -5.80 -21.12
CA ALA A 18 5.71 -7.22 -20.88
C ALA A 18 4.22 -7.61 -20.83
N THR A 19 3.91 -8.86 -21.11
CA THR A 19 2.54 -9.36 -21.12
C THR A 19 2.38 -10.55 -20.18
N LEU A 20 1.33 -10.48 -19.33
CA LEU A 20 0.83 -11.63 -18.59
C LEU A 20 -0.33 -12.24 -19.37
N ASP A 21 -0.30 -13.55 -19.64
CA ASP A 21 -1.35 -14.23 -20.44
C ASP A 21 -2.75 -14.12 -19.81
N SER A 22 -2.80 -14.03 -18.51
CA SER A 22 -4.00 -13.77 -17.72
C SER A 22 -3.61 -13.21 -16.36
N ILE A 23 -4.53 -12.55 -15.68
CA ILE A 23 -4.32 -12.10 -14.30
C ILE A 23 -5.47 -12.56 -13.40
N GLU A 24 -5.12 -12.85 -12.15
CA GLU A 24 -6.07 -13.07 -11.06
C GLU A 24 -5.89 -11.96 -10.02
N ILE A 25 -7.01 -11.42 -9.56
CA ILE A 25 -7.04 -10.41 -8.49
C ILE A 25 -7.81 -10.99 -7.31
N CYS A 26 -7.10 -11.28 -6.24
CA CYS A 26 -7.71 -11.65 -4.97
C CYS A 26 -8.13 -10.37 -4.25
N TYR A 27 -9.37 -10.32 -3.80
CA TYR A 27 -9.95 -9.16 -3.12
C TYR A 27 -10.90 -9.57 -2.02
N HIS A 28 -11.17 -8.63 -1.11
CA HIS A 28 -12.23 -8.75 -0.13
C HIS A 28 -13.29 -7.68 -0.35
N GLN A 29 -14.56 -8.06 -0.15
CA GLN A 29 -15.69 -7.13 -0.22
C GLN A 29 -16.69 -7.38 0.90
N SER A 30 -17.47 -6.37 1.25
CA SER A 30 -18.52 -6.43 2.27
C SER A 30 -19.87 -6.88 1.67
N GLY A 31 -19.98 -8.16 1.33
CA GLY A 31 -21.19 -8.70 0.69
C GLY A 31 -21.22 -8.46 -0.83
N THR A 32 -22.37 -8.69 -1.45
CA THR A 32 -22.57 -8.46 -2.89
C THR A 32 -22.84 -6.98 -3.13
N TYR A 33 -22.25 -6.42 -4.19
CA TYR A 33 -22.49 -5.03 -4.59
C TYR A 33 -23.96 -4.82 -4.98
N SER A 34 -24.51 -3.70 -4.56
CA SER A 34 -25.82 -3.19 -4.95
C SER A 34 -25.67 -1.68 -5.27
N PRO A 35 -26.28 -1.17 -6.37
CA PRO A 35 -26.12 0.24 -6.80
C PRO A 35 -26.59 1.28 -5.81
N ASP A 36 -27.43 0.93 -4.84
CA ASP A 36 -27.89 1.79 -3.75
C ASP A 36 -26.82 2.01 -2.66
N LYS A 37 -25.80 1.14 -2.59
CA LYS A 37 -24.70 1.29 -1.64
C LYS A 37 -23.54 2.09 -2.20
N ARG A 38 -23.09 3.08 -1.43
CA ARG A 38 -21.88 3.85 -1.73
C ARG A 38 -20.64 2.97 -1.59
N VAL A 39 -19.75 3.04 -2.56
CA VAL A 39 -18.53 2.21 -2.61
C VAL A 39 -17.37 2.92 -1.91
N ILE A 40 -16.76 2.24 -0.96
CA ILE A 40 -15.48 2.62 -0.35
C ILE A 40 -14.39 1.67 -0.87
N TRP A 41 -13.43 2.20 -1.59
CA TRP A 41 -12.29 1.43 -2.09
C TRP A 41 -11.06 1.70 -1.24
N ILE A 42 -10.55 0.66 -0.57
CA ILE A 42 -9.38 0.75 0.28
C ILE A 42 -8.17 0.19 -0.46
N CYS A 43 -7.11 0.97 -0.58
CA CYS A 43 -5.84 0.55 -1.15
C CYS A 43 -4.87 0.16 -0.04
N HIS A 44 -4.43 -1.10 -0.01
CA HIS A 44 -3.59 -1.59 1.07
C HIS A 44 -2.11 -1.21 0.91
N ALA A 45 -1.38 -1.20 2.03
CA ALA A 45 0.05 -0.91 2.10
C ALA A 45 0.92 -2.11 1.69
N LEU A 46 2.24 -1.92 1.54
CA LEU A 46 3.22 -2.82 0.93
C LEU A 46 3.08 -4.29 1.36
N THR A 47 3.04 -4.56 2.65
CA THR A 47 2.95 -5.92 3.20
C THR A 47 1.60 -6.25 3.85
N ALA A 48 0.61 -5.38 3.68
CA ALA A 48 -0.77 -5.67 4.05
C ALA A 48 -1.46 -6.54 2.99
N ASN A 49 -2.69 -6.91 3.22
CA ASN A 49 -3.49 -7.73 2.31
C ASN A 49 -4.86 -7.08 2.03
N SER A 50 -5.66 -7.73 1.22
CA SER A 50 -6.98 -7.24 0.84
C SER A 50 -8.06 -7.35 1.93
N ASN A 51 -7.74 -7.85 3.15
CA ASN A 51 -8.68 -7.83 4.27
C ASN A 51 -8.40 -6.66 5.23
N PRO A 52 -8.96 -5.47 5.01
CA PRO A 52 -8.66 -4.30 5.83
C PRO A 52 -9.14 -4.42 7.27
N GLN A 53 -10.03 -5.35 7.60
CA GLN A 53 -10.43 -5.61 8.98
C GLN A 53 -9.27 -6.17 9.83
N GLU A 54 -8.26 -6.81 9.21
CA GLU A 54 -7.10 -7.35 9.93
C GLU A 54 -6.08 -6.29 10.33
N TRP A 55 -5.90 -5.27 9.51
CA TRP A 55 -4.84 -4.29 9.71
C TRP A 55 -5.32 -2.85 9.93
N TRP A 56 -6.61 -2.58 9.70
CA TRP A 56 -7.29 -1.31 9.98
C TRP A 56 -8.59 -1.50 10.79
N SER A 57 -8.57 -2.45 11.71
CA SER A 57 -9.73 -2.79 12.56
C SER A 57 -10.32 -1.61 13.34
N GLY A 58 -9.55 -0.56 13.59
CA GLY A 58 -10.04 0.68 14.18
C GLY A 58 -10.96 1.49 13.25
N LEU A 59 -10.78 1.38 11.92
CA LEU A 59 -11.54 2.12 10.92
C LEU A 59 -12.57 1.27 10.17
N VAL A 60 -12.37 -0.06 10.05
CA VAL A 60 -13.17 -0.96 9.22
C VAL A 60 -13.89 -2.00 10.06
N GLY A 61 -15.20 -1.98 10.04
CA GLY A 61 -16.03 -2.96 10.76
C GLY A 61 -17.39 -2.37 11.17
N PRO A 62 -18.28 -3.18 11.74
CA PRO A 62 -19.59 -2.72 12.22
C PRO A 62 -19.45 -1.56 13.20
N GLY A 63 -20.19 -0.47 12.97
CA GLY A 63 -20.15 0.75 13.78
C GLY A 63 -18.88 1.60 13.65
N LYS A 64 -17.92 1.23 12.79
CA LYS A 64 -16.69 2.00 12.51
C LYS A 64 -16.92 3.00 11.38
N LEU A 65 -15.89 3.82 11.09
CA LEU A 65 -15.93 4.79 9.98
C LEU A 65 -16.37 4.14 8.67
N PHE A 66 -15.74 3.02 8.33
CA PHE A 66 -16.07 2.20 7.17
C PHE A 66 -16.89 0.98 7.62
N ASP A 67 -18.18 1.23 7.81
CA ASP A 67 -19.14 0.23 8.26
C ASP A 67 -19.67 -0.59 7.08
N PRO A 68 -19.47 -1.92 7.06
CA PRO A 68 -19.94 -2.79 5.98
C PRO A 68 -21.47 -2.86 5.87
N GLU A 69 -22.21 -2.47 6.90
CA GLU A 69 -23.67 -2.38 6.84
C GLU A 69 -24.12 -1.17 6.02
N LYS A 70 -23.38 -0.06 6.09
CA LYS A 70 -23.69 1.22 5.41
C LYS A 70 -23.05 1.33 4.03
N TYR A 71 -21.87 0.76 3.83
CA TYR A 71 -21.07 0.92 2.64
C TYR A 71 -20.75 -0.42 1.97
N HIS A 72 -20.56 -0.39 0.66
CA HIS A 72 -19.92 -1.49 -0.04
C HIS A 72 -18.40 -1.27 -0.02
N ILE A 73 -17.72 -2.01 0.84
CA ILE A 73 -16.26 -1.88 1.05
C ILE A 73 -15.54 -2.89 0.18
N ILE A 74 -14.53 -2.43 -0.55
CA ILE A 74 -13.67 -3.26 -1.39
C ILE A 74 -12.21 -2.95 -1.07
N CYS A 75 -11.40 -3.98 -0.98
CA CYS A 75 -9.96 -3.90 -1.01
C CYS A 75 -9.41 -5.03 -1.88
N ALA A 76 -8.53 -4.72 -2.81
CA ALA A 76 -7.94 -5.69 -3.74
C ALA A 76 -6.42 -5.80 -3.52
N ASN A 77 -5.88 -7.04 -3.57
CA ASN A 77 -4.43 -7.23 -3.49
C ASN A 77 -3.74 -6.72 -4.76
N MET A 78 -2.62 -6.05 -4.58
CA MET A 78 -1.76 -5.60 -5.70
C MET A 78 -1.28 -6.77 -6.55
N LEU A 79 -1.04 -6.53 -7.82
CA LEU A 79 -0.21 -7.40 -8.65
C LEU A 79 1.18 -7.54 -8.03
N GLY A 80 1.74 -8.74 -8.05
CA GLY A 80 3.01 -9.04 -7.39
C GLY A 80 2.91 -9.41 -5.91
N SER A 81 1.72 -9.26 -5.28
CA SER A 81 1.50 -9.63 -3.87
C SER A 81 1.38 -11.15 -3.69
N CYS A 82 1.82 -11.65 -2.52
CA CYS A 82 1.71 -13.07 -2.15
C CYS A 82 0.32 -13.50 -1.67
N TYR A 83 -0.65 -12.60 -1.61
CA TYR A 83 -1.97 -12.88 -1.03
C TYR A 83 -3.04 -13.28 -2.05
N GLY A 84 -2.63 -13.89 -3.16
CA GLY A 84 -3.53 -14.57 -4.11
C GLY A 84 -3.89 -13.75 -5.35
N SER A 85 -3.36 -12.55 -5.54
CA SER A 85 -3.30 -11.93 -6.87
C SER A 85 -2.10 -12.49 -7.65
N THR A 86 -2.13 -12.35 -8.98
CA THR A 86 -1.01 -12.76 -9.84
C THR A 86 0.28 -12.09 -9.39
N GLY A 87 1.31 -12.89 -9.17
CA GLY A 87 2.61 -12.47 -8.65
C GLY A 87 3.69 -13.55 -8.84
N PRO A 88 4.85 -13.41 -8.23
CA PRO A 88 5.97 -14.35 -8.35
C PRO A 88 5.64 -15.82 -8.06
N ALA A 89 4.71 -16.08 -7.17
CA ALA A 89 4.24 -17.45 -6.86
C ALA A 89 3.29 -18.03 -7.91
N SER A 90 2.78 -17.22 -8.82
CA SER A 90 1.88 -17.67 -9.90
C SER A 90 2.64 -18.54 -10.89
N LYS A 91 1.93 -19.53 -11.44
CA LYS A 91 2.52 -20.45 -12.43
C LYS A 91 2.58 -19.78 -13.81
N GLY A 92 3.75 -19.77 -14.39
CA GLY A 92 3.96 -19.44 -15.79
C GLY A 92 3.49 -20.55 -16.74
N VAL A 93 3.68 -20.36 -18.03
CA VAL A 93 3.32 -21.32 -19.09
C VAL A 93 3.98 -22.68 -18.93
N ASN A 94 5.14 -22.75 -18.29
CA ASN A 94 5.88 -23.98 -17.97
C ASN A 94 5.33 -24.73 -16.73
N GLY A 95 4.28 -24.22 -16.10
CA GLY A 95 3.66 -24.78 -14.89
C GLY A 95 4.44 -24.54 -13.59
N LYS A 96 5.60 -23.85 -13.65
CA LYS A 96 6.42 -23.47 -12.48
C LYS A 96 6.13 -22.03 -12.05
N PRO A 97 6.37 -21.68 -10.76
CA PRO A 97 6.26 -20.28 -10.31
C PRO A 97 7.30 -19.42 -11.03
N HIS A 98 6.94 -18.17 -11.27
CA HIS A 98 7.81 -17.20 -11.95
C HIS A 98 9.04 -16.81 -11.13
N LEU A 99 8.91 -16.67 -9.82
CA LEU A 99 9.95 -16.20 -8.91
C LEU A 99 10.55 -14.86 -9.39
N LEU A 100 11.88 -14.80 -9.63
CA LEU A 100 12.55 -13.59 -10.15
C LEU A 100 12.25 -13.30 -11.63
N GLU A 101 11.70 -14.27 -12.37
CA GLU A 101 11.26 -14.07 -13.76
C GLU A 101 9.89 -13.38 -13.87
N PHE A 102 9.22 -13.14 -12.73
CA PHE A 102 7.99 -12.38 -12.74
C PHE A 102 8.27 -10.95 -13.26
N PRO A 103 7.51 -10.47 -14.26
CA PRO A 103 7.79 -9.18 -14.86
C PRO A 103 7.62 -8.04 -13.86
N ASP A 104 8.37 -6.95 -14.09
CA ASP A 104 8.22 -5.74 -13.29
C ASP A 104 6.83 -5.15 -13.46
N VAL A 105 6.09 -5.05 -12.36
CA VAL A 105 4.77 -4.43 -12.29
C VAL A 105 4.86 -3.07 -11.63
N THR A 106 4.12 -2.11 -12.15
CA THR A 106 4.07 -0.75 -11.62
C THR A 106 2.81 -0.52 -10.79
N VAL A 107 2.77 0.60 -10.07
CA VAL A 107 1.54 1.06 -9.39
C VAL A 107 0.40 1.24 -10.40
N ARG A 108 0.70 1.72 -11.62
CA ARG A 108 -0.31 1.90 -12.69
C ARG A 108 -0.86 0.58 -13.20
N ASP A 109 -0.01 -0.45 -13.34
CA ASP A 109 -0.47 -1.79 -13.72
C ASP A 109 -1.44 -2.34 -12.67
N THR A 110 -1.13 -2.17 -11.40
CA THR A 110 -2.02 -2.55 -10.30
C THR A 110 -3.36 -1.81 -10.39
N VAL A 111 -3.35 -0.51 -10.62
CA VAL A 111 -4.56 0.30 -10.75
C VAL A 111 -5.37 -0.09 -11.99
N ALA A 112 -4.71 -0.36 -13.12
CA ALA A 112 -5.37 -0.84 -14.35
C ALA A 112 -6.04 -2.20 -14.11
N ALA A 113 -5.36 -3.14 -13.44
CA ALA A 113 -5.92 -4.44 -13.08
C ALA A 113 -7.12 -4.31 -12.12
N HIS A 114 -7.01 -3.43 -11.12
CA HIS A 114 -8.11 -3.14 -10.20
C HIS A 114 -9.31 -2.49 -10.90
N ASN A 115 -9.07 -1.68 -11.95
CA ASN A 115 -10.18 -1.12 -12.74
C ASN A 115 -10.94 -2.21 -13.52
N LEU A 116 -10.25 -3.24 -14.04
CA LEU A 116 -10.93 -4.39 -14.64
C LEU A 116 -11.83 -5.10 -13.62
N LEU A 117 -11.36 -5.25 -12.38
CA LEU A 117 -12.19 -5.78 -11.29
C LEU A 117 -13.39 -4.88 -11.01
N ARG A 118 -13.22 -3.55 -10.95
CA ARG A 118 -14.31 -2.58 -10.76
C ARG A 118 -15.38 -2.73 -11.84
N GLU A 119 -14.96 -2.81 -13.11
CA GLU A 119 -15.86 -2.99 -14.24
C GLU A 119 -16.60 -4.33 -14.18
N HIS A 120 -15.90 -5.43 -13.85
CA HIS A 120 -16.51 -6.75 -13.65
C HIS A 120 -17.59 -6.73 -12.54
N LEU A 121 -17.40 -5.94 -11.49
CA LEU A 121 -18.37 -5.80 -10.41
C LEU A 121 -19.53 -4.86 -10.77
N GLY A 122 -19.51 -4.21 -11.93
CA GLY A 122 -20.54 -3.25 -12.36
C GLY A 122 -20.52 -1.95 -11.55
N ILE A 123 -19.40 -1.61 -10.94
CA ILE A 123 -19.26 -0.38 -10.14
C ILE A 123 -18.96 0.78 -11.07
N GLU A 124 -19.92 1.69 -11.22
CA GLU A 124 -19.75 2.87 -12.05
C GLU A 124 -18.91 3.95 -11.36
N GLN A 125 -19.10 4.13 -10.04
CA GLN A 125 -18.49 5.21 -9.28
C GLN A 125 -17.99 4.73 -7.91
N ILE A 126 -16.82 5.21 -7.51
CA ILE A 126 -16.24 5.03 -6.18
C ILE A 126 -16.51 6.29 -5.38
N GLU A 127 -17.31 6.16 -4.32
CA GLU A 127 -17.66 7.29 -3.45
C GLU A 127 -16.44 7.83 -2.71
N LEU A 128 -15.59 6.93 -2.20
CA LEU A 128 -14.32 7.29 -1.58
C LEU A 128 -13.26 6.25 -1.91
N ILE A 129 -12.09 6.71 -2.32
CA ILE A 129 -10.88 5.89 -2.37
C ILE A 129 -9.88 6.39 -1.31
N ILE A 130 -9.27 5.46 -0.59
CA ILE A 130 -8.35 5.78 0.51
C ILE A 130 -7.17 4.83 0.53
N GLY A 131 -5.98 5.35 0.80
CA GLY A 131 -4.79 4.55 1.00
C GLY A 131 -3.69 5.30 1.74
N GLY A 132 -2.87 4.55 2.48
CA GLY A 132 -1.66 5.05 3.09
C GLY A 132 -0.41 4.45 2.44
N SER A 133 0.71 5.20 2.41
CA SER A 133 1.95 4.72 1.79
C SER A 133 1.77 4.36 0.31
N ILE A 134 2.21 3.19 -0.16
CA ILE A 134 1.94 2.70 -1.53
C ILE A 134 0.42 2.57 -1.81
N GLY A 135 -0.41 2.39 -0.78
CA GLY A 135 -1.87 2.48 -0.94
C GLY A 135 -2.30 3.87 -1.37
N GLY A 136 -1.64 4.92 -0.87
CA GLY A 136 -1.82 6.31 -1.31
C GLY A 136 -1.40 6.50 -2.76
N PHE A 137 -0.32 5.86 -3.21
CA PHE A 137 0.11 5.89 -4.62
C PHE A 137 -0.96 5.27 -5.54
N GLN A 138 -1.52 4.13 -5.14
CA GLN A 138 -2.62 3.50 -5.86
C GLN A 138 -3.84 4.44 -5.92
N ALA A 139 -4.25 5.01 -4.80
CA ALA A 139 -5.40 5.92 -4.72
C ALA A 139 -5.20 7.19 -5.58
N LEU A 140 -3.98 7.74 -5.59
CA LEU A 140 -3.63 8.89 -6.42
C LEU A 140 -3.65 8.54 -7.91
N GLU A 141 -3.02 7.42 -8.31
CA GLU A 141 -3.05 6.96 -9.72
C GLU A 141 -4.47 6.62 -10.18
N TRP A 142 -5.33 6.03 -9.33
CA TRP A 142 -6.75 5.86 -9.61
C TRP A 142 -7.43 7.19 -9.97
N SER A 143 -7.18 8.22 -9.17
CA SER A 143 -7.81 9.54 -9.35
C SER A 143 -7.26 10.30 -10.57
N ILE A 144 -6.07 9.94 -11.05
CA ILE A 144 -5.49 10.50 -12.28
C ILE A 144 -5.92 9.68 -13.50
N MET A 145 -5.83 8.34 -13.45
CA MET A 145 -6.15 7.47 -14.59
C MET A 145 -7.66 7.42 -14.88
N TYR A 146 -8.47 7.47 -13.84
CA TYR A 146 -9.92 7.30 -13.90
C TYR A 146 -10.64 8.43 -13.15
N SER A 147 -10.32 9.68 -13.48
CA SER A 147 -10.75 10.88 -12.73
C SER A 147 -12.27 10.98 -12.55
N LYS A 148 -13.04 10.49 -13.53
CA LYS A 148 -14.53 10.51 -13.48
C LYS A 148 -15.13 9.43 -12.57
N VAL A 149 -14.34 8.41 -12.21
CA VAL A 149 -14.79 7.27 -11.38
C VAL A 149 -14.73 7.61 -9.90
N VAL A 150 -13.76 8.41 -9.47
CA VAL A 150 -13.47 8.70 -8.06
C VAL A 150 -14.08 10.04 -7.64
N LYS A 151 -15.00 10.04 -6.66
CA LYS A 151 -15.59 11.27 -6.11
C LYS A 151 -14.73 11.92 -5.04
N ASN A 152 -14.25 11.12 -4.10
CA ASN A 152 -13.49 11.59 -2.95
C ASN A 152 -12.19 10.79 -2.82
N LEU A 153 -11.09 11.47 -2.50
CA LEU A 153 -9.76 10.90 -2.39
C LEU A 153 -9.16 11.22 -1.02
N VAL A 154 -8.67 10.20 -0.33
CA VAL A 154 -7.89 10.36 0.91
C VAL A 154 -6.50 9.75 0.72
N LEU A 155 -5.49 10.58 0.83
CA LEU A 155 -4.07 10.24 0.73
C LEU A 155 -3.42 10.36 2.10
N ILE A 156 -2.77 9.31 2.61
CA ILE A 156 -2.13 9.33 3.92
C ILE A 156 -0.66 8.95 3.80
N GLY A 157 0.26 9.80 4.28
CA GLY A 157 1.69 9.50 4.31
C GLY A 157 2.23 9.01 2.96
N CYS A 158 2.02 9.76 1.89
CA CYS A 158 2.46 9.41 0.54
C CYS A 158 2.92 10.65 -0.23
N ASN A 159 3.42 10.47 -1.45
CA ASN A 159 3.96 11.54 -2.30
C ASN A 159 3.51 11.40 -3.76
N ALA A 160 3.98 12.31 -4.63
CA ALA A 160 3.69 12.31 -6.07
C ALA A 160 4.69 11.48 -6.89
N ALA A 161 5.87 11.27 -6.36
CA ALA A 161 6.93 10.46 -6.97
C ALA A 161 7.85 9.94 -5.87
N VAL A 162 8.36 8.71 -6.03
CA VAL A 162 9.33 8.18 -5.07
C VAL A 162 10.54 9.10 -4.98
N SER A 163 10.95 9.43 -3.75
CA SER A 163 12.13 10.23 -3.49
C SER A 163 13.40 9.38 -3.61
N PRO A 164 14.58 10.00 -3.88
CA PRO A 164 15.86 9.30 -3.81
C PRO A 164 16.10 8.62 -2.45
N TRP A 165 15.59 9.20 -1.36
CA TRP A 165 15.63 8.64 -0.02
C TRP A 165 14.84 7.32 0.08
N GLY A 166 13.58 7.31 -0.37
CA GLY A 166 12.74 6.11 -0.40
C GLY A 166 13.33 5.01 -1.29
N ALA A 167 13.82 5.39 -2.49
CA ALA A 167 14.48 4.46 -3.40
C ALA A 167 15.74 3.84 -2.80
N ALA A 168 16.55 4.61 -2.05
CA ALA A 168 17.75 4.11 -1.37
C ALA A 168 17.41 3.07 -0.29
N PHE A 169 16.36 3.29 0.50
CA PHE A 169 15.88 2.28 1.45
C PHE A 169 15.40 1.01 0.74
N ASN A 170 14.62 1.14 -0.33
CA ASN A 170 14.13 -0.01 -1.09
C ASN A 170 15.29 -0.80 -1.71
N GLU A 171 16.28 -0.12 -2.27
CA GLU A 171 17.46 -0.80 -2.82
C GLU A 171 18.27 -1.51 -1.74
N SER A 172 18.48 -0.91 -0.57
CA SER A 172 19.17 -1.57 0.56
C SER A 172 18.45 -2.85 0.98
N GLN A 173 17.12 -2.87 0.95
CA GLN A 173 16.30 -4.04 1.22
C GLN A 173 16.48 -5.12 0.12
N ARG A 174 16.47 -4.72 -1.16
CA ARG A 174 16.73 -5.65 -2.28
C ARG A 174 18.15 -6.22 -2.25
N MET A 175 19.15 -5.42 -1.88
CA MET A 175 20.52 -5.91 -1.67
C MET A 175 20.57 -7.00 -0.59
N ALA A 176 19.82 -6.85 0.50
CA ALA A 176 19.73 -7.88 1.54
C ALA A 176 19.09 -9.19 1.01
N LEU A 177 18.05 -9.10 0.19
CA LEU A 177 17.45 -10.26 -0.49
C LEU A 177 18.44 -10.93 -1.43
N LEU A 178 19.12 -10.13 -2.26
CA LEU A 178 20.11 -10.64 -3.23
C LEU A 178 21.37 -11.23 -2.56
N ALA A 179 21.68 -10.86 -1.33
CA ALA A 179 22.76 -11.47 -0.55
C ALA A 179 22.41 -12.88 -0.05
N ASP A 180 21.12 -13.24 0.04
CA ASP A 180 20.69 -14.58 0.44
C ASP A 180 20.86 -15.57 -0.74
N PRO A 181 21.72 -16.61 -0.60
CA PRO A 181 21.93 -17.58 -1.67
C PRO A 181 20.65 -18.30 -2.09
N SER A 182 19.77 -18.65 -1.13
CA SER A 182 18.52 -19.37 -1.41
C SER A 182 17.54 -18.56 -2.24
N PHE A 183 17.59 -17.21 -2.15
CA PHE A 183 16.82 -16.33 -3.02
C PHE A 183 17.30 -16.39 -4.47
N ARG A 184 18.61 -16.35 -4.67
CA ARG A 184 19.21 -16.37 -6.02
C ARG A 184 19.10 -17.74 -6.70
N GLU A 185 19.08 -18.82 -5.94
CA GLU A 185 18.95 -20.18 -6.47
C GLU A 185 17.58 -20.47 -7.07
N GLN A 186 16.55 -19.74 -6.68
CA GLN A 186 15.19 -19.81 -7.22
C GLN A 186 14.62 -21.24 -7.28
N ARG A 187 14.88 -22.07 -6.26
CA ARG A 187 14.38 -23.44 -6.24
C ARG A 187 12.88 -23.50 -6.04
N ASP A 188 12.37 -22.67 -5.14
CA ASP A 188 10.95 -22.56 -4.82
C ASP A 188 10.63 -21.22 -4.14
N ILE A 189 9.34 -20.98 -3.86
CA ILE A 189 8.84 -19.73 -3.26
C ILE A 189 9.34 -19.47 -1.84
N ASN A 190 9.88 -20.47 -1.14
CA ASN A 190 10.39 -20.32 0.24
C ASN A 190 11.84 -19.81 0.29
N GLY A 191 12.50 -19.65 -0.85
CA GLY A 191 13.85 -19.08 -0.93
C GLY A 191 13.85 -17.60 -0.47
N GLY A 192 14.99 -17.16 0.06
CA GLY A 192 15.21 -15.77 0.45
C GLY A 192 14.68 -15.38 1.83
N LYS A 193 14.37 -16.33 2.70
CA LYS A 193 13.80 -16.06 4.02
C LYS A 193 14.68 -15.18 4.88
N ALA A 194 15.98 -15.50 4.97
CA ALA A 194 16.95 -14.72 5.77
C ALA A 194 17.14 -13.32 5.18
N GLY A 195 17.19 -13.22 3.84
CA GLY A 195 17.21 -11.94 3.14
C GLY A 195 15.99 -11.10 3.42
N LEU A 196 14.78 -11.68 3.44
CA LEU A 196 13.53 -11.00 3.76
C LEU A 196 13.49 -10.50 5.22
N GLU A 197 13.97 -11.29 6.16
CA GLU A 197 14.08 -10.90 7.57
C GLU A 197 14.99 -9.67 7.74
N THR A 198 16.11 -9.66 7.03
CA THR A 198 17.03 -8.52 7.01
C THR A 198 16.41 -7.31 6.29
N ALA A 199 15.79 -7.52 5.14
CA ALA A 199 15.10 -6.46 4.40
C ALA A 199 13.99 -5.80 5.26
N ARG A 200 13.21 -6.58 6.01
CA ARG A 200 12.22 -6.06 6.94
C ARG A 200 12.85 -5.24 8.06
N SER A 201 13.98 -5.69 8.59
CA SER A 201 14.73 -4.96 9.61
C SER A 201 15.18 -3.58 9.11
N ILE A 202 15.68 -3.49 7.88
CA ILE A 202 16.04 -2.21 7.23
C ILE A 202 14.80 -1.33 7.06
N ALA A 203 13.70 -1.88 6.55
CA ALA A 203 12.46 -1.15 6.33
C ALA A 203 11.94 -0.48 7.61
N LEU A 204 11.98 -1.18 8.74
CA LEU A 204 11.48 -0.67 10.02
C LEU A 204 12.22 0.59 10.50
N LEU A 205 13.48 0.78 10.15
CA LEU A 205 14.23 1.99 10.48
C LEU A 205 13.64 3.22 9.79
N SER A 206 13.08 3.05 8.59
CA SER A 206 12.39 4.14 7.89
C SER A 206 10.93 4.32 8.33
N TYR A 207 10.30 3.30 8.90
CA TYR A 207 8.90 3.34 9.31
C TYR A 207 8.69 3.91 10.71
N ARG A 208 9.72 3.93 11.55
CA ARG A 208 9.63 4.38 12.94
C ARG A 208 10.31 5.73 13.16
N SER A 209 9.81 6.51 14.11
CA SER A 209 10.50 7.71 14.55
C SER A 209 11.60 7.37 15.57
N TYR A 210 12.62 8.22 15.64
CA TYR A 210 13.69 8.11 16.65
C TYR A 210 13.12 8.09 18.07
N GLU A 211 12.22 9.04 18.37
CA GLU A 211 11.60 9.15 19.69
C GLU A 211 10.73 7.94 20.04
N GLY A 212 9.91 7.45 19.06
CA GLY A 212 9.09 6.25 19.24
C GLY A 212 9.94 5.01 19.50
N TYR A 213 11.08 4.88 18.82
CA TYR A 213 12.04 3.80 19.09
C TYR A 213 12.63 3.91 20.50
N GLY A 214 13.07 5.10 20.92
CA GLY A 214 13.63 5.34 22.23
C GLY A 214 12.65 4.98 23.36
N LYS A 215 11.38 5.37 23.21
CA LYS A 215 10.32 5.05 24.20
C LYS A 215 9.96 3.58 24.26
N SER A 216 9.94 2.88 23.11
CA SER A 216 9.45 1.50 23.03
C SER A 216 10.54 0.44 23.17
N GLN A 217 11.79 0.75 22.81
CA GLN A 217 12.91 -0.20 22.77
C GLN A 217 14.09 0.20 23.66
N GLY A 218 13.92 1.22 24.50
CA GLY A 218 14.91 1.59 25.53
C GLY A 218 15.13 0.47 26.53
N GLU A 219 16.37 0.30 27.03
CA GLU A 219 16.66 -0.66 28.08
C GLU A 219 16.06 -0.23 29.42
N ASP A 220 15.77 -1.19 30.31
CA ASP A 220 15.08 -0.93 31.56
C ASP A 220 15.96 -0.22 32.62
N ASN A 221 17.28 -0.27 32.44
CA ASN A 221 18.25 0.37 33.33
C ASN A 221 19.53 0.69 32.57
N ASN A 222 20.46 1.43 33.20
CA ASN A 222 21.70 1.87 32.57
C ASN A 222 22.90 0.89 32.74
N ASN A 223 22.68 -0.32 33.27
CA ASN A 223 23.74 -1.27 33.55
C ASN A 223 23.96 -2.27 32.40
N PHE A 224 23.44 -2.00 31.19
CA PHE A 224 23.62 -2.86 30.04
C PHE A 224 24.97 -2.55 29.32
N ILE A 225 25.58 -3.60 28.78
CA ILE A 225 26.77 -3.48 27.93
C ILE A 225 26.35 -3.34 26.46
N PHE A 226 25.28 -4.03 26.04
CA PHE A 226 24.78 -4.03 24.68
C PHE A 226 23.27 -3.76 24.67
N ALA A 227 22.80 -2.91 23.75
CA ALA A 227 21.37 -2.64 23.55
C ALA A 227 20.65 -3.89 23.01
N SER A 228 20.09 -4.71 23.90
CA SER A 228 19.50 -6.00 23.56
C SER A 228 18.05 -5.91 23.12
N LYS A 229 17.26 -5.01 23.70
CA LYS A 229 15.83 -4.85 23.36
C LYS A 229 15.64 -4.44 21.89
N ALA A 230 16.31 -3.38 21.45
CA ALA A 230 16.22 -2.92 20.07
C ALA A 230 16.69 -3.99 19.07
N CYS A 231 17.80 -4.69 19.38
CA CYS A 231 18.31 -5.79 18.55
C CYS A 231 17.33 -6.96 18.46
N SER A 232 16.74 -7.36 19.60
CA SER A 232 15.74 -8.42 19.66
C SER A 232 14.48 -8.05 18.88
N TYR A 233 14.04 -6.81 19.03
CA TYR A 233 12.85 -6.30 18.30
C TYR A 233 13.05 -6.38 16.79
N GLN A 234 14.20 -5.95 16.26
CA GLN A 234 14.51 -6.00 14.83
C GLN A 234 14.45 -7.44 14.28
N ARG A 235 15.09 -8.40 14.98
CA ARG A 235 15.04 -9.82 14.59
C ARG A 235 13.61 -10.36 14.61
N HIS A 236 12.88 -10.12 15.70
CA HIS A 236 11.49 -10.57 15.84
C HIS A 236 10.58 -10.04 14.73
N GLN A 237 10.73 -8.78 14.33
CA GLN A 237 9.91 -8.20 13.27
C GLN A 237 10.27 -8.75 11.88
N GLY A 238 11.53 -9.08 11.64
CA GLY A 238 11.96 -9.82 10.45
C GLY A 238 11.29 -11.19 10.39
N GLU A 239 11.45 -12.01 11.43
CA GLU A 239 10.83 -13.34 11.55
C GLU A 239 9.29 -13.29 11.45
N LYS A 240 8.65 -12.27 12.03
CA LYS A 240 7.21 -12.08 11.94
C LYS A 240 6.75 -11.88 10.50
N LEU A 241 7.50 -11.12 9.71
CA LEU A 241 7.17 -10.92 8.29
C LEU A 241 7.39 -12.21 7.48
N SER A 242 8.54 -12.85 7.62
CA SER A 242 8.91 -14.03 6.84
C SER A 242 8.00 -15.26 7.05
N LYS A 243 7.19 -15.26 8.12
CA LYS A 243 6.15 -16.28 8.36
C LYS A 243 4.91 -16.11 7.51
N ARG A 244 4.67 -14.93 6.92
CA ARG A 244 3.41 -14.61 6.20
C ARG A 244 3.62 -13.97 4.84
N PHE A 245 4.85 -13.68 4.46
CA PHE A 245 5.19 -13.00 3.22
C PHE A 245 6.39 -13.70 2.57
N ASP A 246 6.43 -13.80 1.24
CA ASP A 246 7.56 -14.35 0.53
C ASP A 246 8.53 -13.28 0.01
N ALA A 247 9.79 -13.68 -0.17
CA ALA A 247 10.87 -12.79 -0.56
C ALA A 247 10.73 -12.26 -1.99
N TYR A 248 10.20 -13.06 -2.91
CA TYR A 248 10.04 -12.69 -4.31
C TYR A 248 8.94 -11.64 -4.49
N SER A 249 7.81 -11.82 -3.81
CA SER A 249 6.74 -10.80 -3.77
C SER A 249 7.23 -9.51 -3.11
N TYR A 250 8.04 -9.60 -2.05
CA TYR A 250 8.61 -8.42 -1.41
C TYR A 250 9.55 -7.67 -2.36
N TYR A 251 10.43 -8.39 -3.06
CA TYR A 251 11.32 -7.83 -4.07
C TYR A 251 10.55 -7.11 -5.17
N THR A 252 9.54 -7.77 -5.74
CA THR A 252 8.67 -7.23 -6.78
C THR A 252 7.94 -5.96 -6.32
N LEU A 253 7.34 -6.00 -5.13
CA LEU A 253 6.59 -4.86 -4.63
C LEU A 253 7.47 -3.67 -4.25
N THR A 254 8.71 -3.87 -3.79
CA THR A 254 9.65 -2.75 -3.59
C THR A 254 10.02 -2.07 -4.91
N LYS A 255 10.14 -2.83 -6.02
CA LYS A 255 10.30 -2.25 -7.37
C LYS A 255 9.04 -1.50 -7.82
N SER A 256 7.86 -2.04 -7.50
CA SER A 256 6.60 -1.34 -7.76
C SER A 256 6.52 -0.01 -7.01
N VAL A 257 6.97 0.08 -5.75
CA VAL A 257 7.11 1.36 -5.03
C VAL A 257 7.99 2.33 -5.81
N ASP A 258 9.16 1.89 -6.25
CA ASP A 258 10.11 2.75 -6.98
C ASP A 258 9.57 3.21 -8.34
N SER A 259 8.60 2.49 -8.90
CA SER A 259 7.94 2.89 -10.15
C SER A 259 7.03 4.12 -10.01
N HIS A 260 6.70 4.52 -8.76
CA HIS A 260 5.77 5.62 -8.55
C HIS A 260 6.33 6.96 -8.99
N ASN A 261 5.73 7.52 -10.03
CA ASN A 261 5.98 8.87 -10.52
C ASN A 261 4.76 9.30 -11.37
N VAL A 262 3.95 10.18 -10.83
CA VAL A 262 2.74 10.65 -11.52
C VAL A 262 3.04 11.42 -12.81
N ALA A 263 4.25 11.97 -12.96
CA ALA A 263 4.65 12.73 -14.14
C ALA A 263 4.97 11.84 -15.35
N ARG A 264 5.36 10.56 -15.14
CA ARG A 264 5.80 9.68 -16.24
C ARG A 264 4.72 9.58 -17.32
N GLY A 265 5.08 10.00 -18.56
CA GLY A 265 4.16 10.05 -19.70
C GLY A 265 3.09 11.16 -19.64
N ARG A 266 3.13 12.06 -18.62
CA ARG A 266 2.12 13.13 -18.44
C ARG A 266 2.72 14.54 -18.42
N GLY A 267 4.02 14.67 -18.72
CA GLY A 267 4.75 15.93 -18.86
C GLY A 267 5.34 16.43 -17.54
N SER A 268 4.55 16.74 -16.51
CA SER A 268 5.05 17.15 -15.20
C SER A 268 4.19 16.62 -14.05
N ILE A 269 4.74 16.65 -12.83
CA ILE A 269 3.99 16.31 -11.61
C ILE A 269 2.78 17.23 -11.45
N GLU A 270 2.97 18.53 -11.63
CA GLU A 270 1.91 19.51 -11.50
C GLU A 270 0.77 19.24 -12.49
N ARG A 271 1.11 18.96 -13.76
CA ARG A 271 0.09 18.64 -14.77
C ARG A 271 -0.71 17.39 -14.40
N ALA A 272 -0.04 16.36 -13.92
CA ALA A 272 -0.69 15.14 -13.48
C ALA A 272 -1.62 15.40 -12.26
N LEU A 273 -1.15 16.16 -11.27
CA LEU A 273 -1.93 16.48 -10.08
C LEU A 273 -3.14 17.41 -10.37
N LEU A 274 -3.03 18.29 -11.36
CA LEU A 274 -4.13 19.14 -11.82
C LEU A 274 -5.27 18.34 -12.49
N SER A 275 -5.01 17.11 -12.96
CA SER A 275 -6.06 16.24 -13.54
C SER A 275 -6.91 15.52 -12.49
N VAL A 276 -6.56 15.60 -11.22
CA VAL A 276 -7.36 15.04 -10.13
C VAL A 276 -8.63 15.87 -9.94
N GLU A 277 -9.79 15.27 -10.21
CA GLU A 277 -11.10 15.92 -10.06
C GLU A 277 -11.77 15.62 -8.72
N ALA A 278 -11.32 14.57 -8.04
CA ALA A 278 -11.84 14.12 -6.76
C ALA A 278 -11.67 15.18 -5.66
N SER A 279 -12.69 15.33 -4.80
CA SER A 279 -12.54 16.10 -3.55
C SER A 279 -11.48 15.46 -2.69
N THR A 280 -10.33 16.13 -2.53
CA THR A 280 -9.11 15.51 -1.99
C THR A 280 -8.81 15.97 -0.57
N LEU A 281 -8.49 15.01 0.29
CA LEU A 281 -7.91 15.20 1.61
C LEU A 281 -6.53 14.54 1.64
N VAL A 282 -5.51 15.31 1.95
CA VAL A 282 -4.15 14.82 2.17
C VAL A 282 -3.88 14.83 3.66
N ILE A 283 -3.41 13.72 4.20
CA ILE A 283 -3.08 13.55 5.61
C ILE A 283 -1.58 13.27 5.73
N GLY A 284 -0.87 14.17 6.39
CA GLY A 284 0.54 14.00 6.73
C GLY A 284 0.70 13.44 8.14
N ILE A 285 1.89 12.92 8.44
CA ILE A 285 2.27 12.44 9.77
C ILE A 285 3.52 13.22 10.19
N ASP A 286 3.47 13.88 11.36
CA ASP A 286 4.49 14.84 11.76
C ASP A 286 5.88 14.24 12.00
N THR A 287 5.98 12.95 12.28
CA THR A 287 7.24 12.23 12.52
C THR A 287 7.60 11.23 11.42
N ASP A 288 6.93 11.27 10.26
CA ASP A 288 7.21 10.38 9.14
C ASP A 288 8.56 10.74 8.49
N ASN A 289 9.51 9.82 8.56
CA ASN A 289 10.84 9.97 7.97
C ASN A 289 10.94 9.32 6.58
N LEU A 290 10.00 8.45 6.22
CA LEU A 290 9.97 7.82 4.90
C LEU A 290 9.35 8.73 3.85
N PHE A 291 8.21 9.32 4.20
CA PHE A 291 7.52 10.34 3.41
C PHE A 291 7.36 11.60 4.27
N PRO A 292 8.40 12.45 4.36
CA PRO A 292 8.38 13.65 5.19
C PRO A 292 7.17 14.54 4.90
N LEU A 293 6.71 15.28 5.91
CA LEU A 293 5.50 16.10 5.86
C LEU A 293 5.47 17.08 4.68
N GLU A 294 6.63 17.52 4.22
CA GLU A 294 6.80 18.40 3.06
C GLU A 294 6.21 17.79 1.78
N GLU A 295 6.26 16.47 1.63
CA GLU A 295 5.68 15.75 0.48
C GLU A 295 4.15 15.86 0.47
N GLN A 296 3.50 15.74 1.64
CA GLN A 296 2.06 15.88 1.75
C GLN A 296 1.63 17.35 1.62
N ILE A 297 2.41 18.28 2.14
CA ILE A 297 2.21 19.72 1.92
C ILE A 297 2.28 20.03 0.42
N PHE A 298 3.25 19.45 -0.29
CA PHE A 298 3.37 19.61 -1.73
C PHE A 298 2.12 19.09 -2.47
N LEU A 299 1.67 17.86 -2.16
CA LEU A 299 0.44 17.29 -2.74
C LEU A 299 -0.76 18.20 -2.51
N SER A 300 -0.98 18.67 -1.28
CA SER A 300 -2.11 19.50 -0.93
C SER A 300 -2.13 20.85 -1.66
N ARG A 301 -0.95 21.39 -1.98
CA ARG A 301 -0.80 22.65 -2.73
C ARG A 301 -0.99 22.47 -4.23
N LYS A 302 -0.67 21.29 -4.78
CA LYS A 302 -0.69 21.04 -6.22
C LYS A 302 -1.98 20.39 -6.72
N ILE A 303 -2.69 19.66 -5.88
CA ILE A 303 -4.03 19.14 -6.21
C ILE A 303 -5.03 20.26 -5.96
N LYS A 304 -5.82 20.60 -6.99
CA LYS A 304 -6.79 21.69 -6.93
C LYS A 304 -7.84 21.44 -5.82
N GLY A 305 -7.95 22.39 -4.89
CA GLY A 305 -8.94 22.32 -3.81
C GLY A 305 -8.66 21.26 -2.73
N ALA A 306 -7.50 20.66 -2.73
CA ALA A 306 -7.13 19.71 -1.70
C ALA A 306 -6.97 20.36 -0.33
N ARG A 307 -7.39 19.64 0.70
CA ARG A 307 -7.24 20.01 2.11
C ARG A 307 -6.10 19.23 2.72
N LEU A 308 -5.38 19.84 3.66
CA LEU A 308 -4.32 19.21 4.42
C LEU A 308 -4.75 19.03 5.87
N ALA A 309 -4.49 17.84 6.42
CA ALA A 309 -4.54 17.58 7.85
C ALA A 309 -3.26 16.87 8.29
N ILE A 310 -2.94 16.96 9.59
CA ILE A 310 -1.72 16.38 10.13
C ILE A 310 -2.09 15.49 11.32
N ILE A 311 -1.65 14.24 11.28
CA ILE A 311 -1.68 13.31 12.41
C ILE A 311 -0.41 13.54 13.23
N LYS A 312 -0.59 13.67 14.55
CA LYS A 312 0.51 13.67 15.51
C LYS A 312 0.76 12.26 15.99
N SER A 313 1.95 11.73 15.76
CA SER A 313 2.27 10.36 16.09
C SER A 313 3.73 10.19 16.50
N LEU A 314 3.97 9.32 17.46
CA LEU A 314 5.32 8.85 17.79
C LEU A 314 5.76 7.66 16.92
N TYR A 315 4.86 7.12 16.11
CA TYR A 315 5.10 5.89 15.36
C TYR A 315 5.73 6.11 13.98
N GLY A 316 6.07 7.36 13.63
CA GLY A 316 6.62 7.66 12.31
C GLY A 316 5.62 7.34 11.21
N HIS A 317 6.09 6.76 10.12
CA HIS A 317 5.27 6.35 8.98
C HIS A 317 4.12 5.41 9.37
N ASP A 318 4.33 4.48 10.33
CA ASP A 318 3.28 3.57 10.80
C ASP A 318 2.10 4.29 11.51
N GLY A 319 2.18 5.60 11.75
CA GLY A 319 1.08 6.40 12.28
C GLY A 319 -0.20 6.27 11.47
N PHE A 320 -0.14 6.08 10.14
CA PHE A 320 -1.37 5.87 9.34
C PHE A 320 -2.12 4.57 9.70
N LEU A 321 -1.45 3.59 10.28
CA LEU A 321 -2.07 2.34 10.74
C LEU A 321 -2.54 2.43 12.19
N LEU A 322 -1.82 3.17 13.04
CA LEU A 322 -1.96 3.13 14.48
C LEU A 322 -2.81 4.29 15.03
N GLU A 323 -2.77 5.45 14.40
CA GLU A 323 -3.53 6.65 14.84
C GLU A 323 -4.92 6.70 14.19
N TRP A 324 -5.64 5.59 14.28
CA TRP A 324 -6.95 5.45 13.63
C TRP A 324 -8.01 6.40 14.20
N GLU A 325 -7.96 6.77 15.49
CA GLU A 325 -8.89 7.74 16.10
C GLU A 325 -8.73 9.14 15.50
N GLN A 326 -7.48 9.60 15.35
CA GLN A 326 -7.19 10.87 14.67
C GLN A 326 -7.62 10.81 13.20
N THR A 327 -7.32 9.70 12.51
CA THR A 327 -7.70 9.49 11.11
C THR A 327 -9.21 9.55 10.93
N GLU A 328 -9.99 8.86 11.77
CA GLU A 328 -11.45 8.89 11.76
C GLU A 328 -11.99 10.30 11.97
N SER A 329 -11.52 10.98 13.02
CA SER A 329 -11.94 12.35 13.32
C SER A 329 -11.66 13.31 12.15
N ILE A 330 -10.46 13.23 11.56
CA ILE A 330 -10.07 14.04 10.41
C ILE A 330 -10.99 13.76 9.23
N ILE A 331 -11.26 12.49 8.89
CA ILE A 331 -12.10 12.13 7.74
C ILE A 331 -13.54 12.60 7.96
N ARG A 332 -14.12 12.38 9.14
CA ARG A 332 -15.47 12.85 9.47
C ARG A 332 -15.61 14.36 9.34
N ASN A 333 -14.65 15.12 9.85
CA ASN A 333 -14.66 16.58 9.76
C ASN A 333 -14.52 17.11 8.33
N ASN A 334 -13.98 16.31 7.41
CA ASN A 334 -13.73 16.73 6.04
C ASN A 334 -14.75 16.21 5.02
N PHE A 335 -15.50 15.15 5.34
CA PHE A 335 -16.49 14.57 4.42
C PHE A 335 -17.82 14.34 5.13
N GLN A 336 -18.83 15.14 4.74
CA GLN A 336 -20.18 15.07 5.33
C GLN A 336 -20.84 13.70 5.19
N LEU A 337 -20.43 12.90 4.20
CA LEU A 337 -20.99 11.56 3.97
C LEU A 337 -20.85 10.62 5.18
N PHE A 338 -19.89 10.87 6.09
CA PHE A 338 -19.67 10.07 7.30
C PHE A 338 -20.36 10.63 8.55
N ASN A 339 -21.04 11.76 8.47
CA ASN A 339 -21.69 12.44 9.60
C ASN A 339 -23.20 12.17 9.68
N ASN A 340 -23.80 11.64 8.60
CA ASN A 340 -25.21 11.27 8.62
C ASN A 340 -25.34 9.84 9.17
N ASN A 341 -25.76 9.74 10.43
CA ASN A 341 -26.17 8.49 11.08
C ASN A 341 -27.57 8.06 10.63
#